data_4373bb51af6a98d77a350f03d4adc5ea
#
_entry.id   4373bb51af6a98d77a350f03d4adc5ea
#
_cell.length_a   1.000
_cell.length_b   1.000
_cell.length_c   1.000
_cell.angle_alpha   90.00
_cell.angle_beta   90.00
_cell.angle_gamma   90.00
#
_symmetry.space_group_name_H-M   'P 1'
#
loop_
_entity.id
_entity.type
_entity.pdbx_description
1 polymer ?
#
loop_
_entity_poly.entity_id
_entity_poly.type
_entity_poly.pdbx_seq_one_letter_code
_entity_poly.pdbx_strand_id
1 'polypeptide(L)'
;MRENINTNIVLLEAKNLGEEFTKQERERIRYRVAEQAIHYPRSHVAFDTLYKPGMLYDNFVSEFDINNEEMLAFDCYQRFVLNYIYYKGQNFSMRRLVNYIRSNVNSVKVRDYLLSEVVYNYFQENGLKDADYLLAVCWNEVSDTSKMVKIKQLVDRWRKLSPGATAPNISLQDSNGKALYLKDLRGKFLYISVWASGYGEIDKEVQAEWKKL
;
A
#
# COMPACT_ATOMS: atom_id res chain seq x y z
N MET A 1 10.40 15.22 17.61
CA MET A 1 9.67 15.44 16.34
C MET A 1 9.21 16.89 16.16
N ARG A 2 8.45 17.46 17.10
CA ARG A 2 8.02 18.89 17.01
C ARG A 2 9.18 19.86 16.93
N GLU A 3 10.25 19.63 17.70
CA GLU A 3 11.45 20.45 17.64
C GLU A 3 12.11 20.41 16.24
N ASN A 4 12.15 19.25 15.62
CA ASN A 4 12.66 19.09 14.25
C ASN A 4 11.82 19.88 13.24
N ILE A 5 10.49 19.84 13.36
CA ILE A 5 9.59 20.66 12.53
C ILE A 5 9.91 22.14 12.69
N ASN A 6 9.96 22.63 13.93
CA ASN A 6 10.19 24.04 14.23
C ASN A 6 11.55 24.51 13.72
N THR A 7 12.61 23.75 13.93
CA THR A 7 13.97 24.08 13.45
C THR A 7 14.00 24.20 11.92
N ASN A 8 13.39 23.27 11.19
CA ASN A 8 13.36 23.32 9.73
C ASN A 8 12.51 24.47 9.20
N ILE A 9 11.39 24.80 9.87
CA ILE A 9 10.57 25.96 9.49
C ILE A 9 11.32 27.26 9.70
N VAL A 10 12.02 27.45 10.81
CA VAL A 10 12.86 28.64 11.06
C VAL A 10 13.93 28.79 9.98
N LEU A 11 14.60 27.70 9.60
CA LEU A 11 15.60 27.72 8.53
C LEU A 11 15.01 28.03 7.17
N LEU A 12 13.79 27.61 6.88
CA LEU A 12 13.06 27.93 5.66
C LEU A 12 12.71 29.43 5.61
N GLU A 13 12.16 29.96 6.68
CA GLU A 13 11.74 31.35 6.79
C GLU A 13 12.93 32.34 6.69
N ALA A 14 14.09 31.96 7.22
CA ALA A 14 15.32 32.75 7.12
C ALA A 14 15.82 32.91 5.67
N LYS A 15 15.36 32.10 4.73
CA LYS A 15 15.74 32.18 3.30
C LYS A 15 14.97 33.23 2.52
N ASN A 16 13.96 33.85 3.12
CA ASN A 16 13.16 34.92 2.53
C ASN A 16 12.65 34.60 1.10
N LEU A 17 12.11 33.41 0.91
CA LEU A 17 11.50 32.94 -0.33
C LEU A 17 10.07 33.51 -0.47
N GLY A 18 9.50 33.46 -1.66
CA GLY A 18 8.13 33.94 -1.88
C GLY A 18 7.11 33.28 -0.92
N GLU A 19 6.08 34.04 -0.53
CA GLU A 19 5.13 33.65 0.52
C GLU A 19 4.42 32.33 0.22
N GLU A 20 3.91 32.15 -1.01
CA GLU A 20 3.21 30.96 -1.44
C GLU A 20 4.12 29.72 -1.38
N PHE A 21 5.35 29.84 -1.85
CA PHE A 21 6.36 28.78 -1.76
C PHE A 21 6.68 28.41 -0.31
N THR A 22 6.86 29.44 0.54
CA THR A 22 7.19 29.24 1.96
C THR A 22 6.04 28.53 2.68
N LYS A 23 4.79 28.90 2.41
CA LYS A 23 3.60 28.26 2.94
C LYS A 23 3.55 26.78 2.55
N GLN A 24 3.75 26.47 1.28
CA GLN A 24 3.71 25.10 0.76
C GLN A 24 4.85 24.25 1.32
N GLU A 25 6.09 24.76 1.37
CA GLU A 25 7.24 24.06 1.95
C GLU A 25 7.11 23.83 3.45
N ARG A 26 6.48 24.75 4.18
CA ARG A 26 6.16 24.57 5.59
C ARG A 26 5.28 23.34 5.80
N GLU A 27 4.23 23.18 5.02
CA GLU A 27 3.36 22.01 5.08
C GLU A 27 4.11 20.73 4.64
N ARG A 28 4.95 20.79 3.60
CA ARG A 28 5.78 19.63 3.20
C ARG A 28 6.73 19.19 4.30
N ILE A 29 7.38 20.10 5.02
CA ILE A 29 8.23 19.80 6.18
C ILE A 29 7.41 19.08 7.26
N ARG A 30 6.22 19.60 7.59
CA ARG A 30 5.32 19.00 8.59
C ARG A 30 4.92 17.58 8.21
N TYR A 31 4.41 17.37 7.00
CA TYR A 31 3.97 16.03 6.56
C TYR A 31 5.11 15.05 6.35
N ARG A 32 6.33 15.51 6.03
CA ARG A 32 7.49 14.63 5.99
C ARG A 32 7.84 14.06 7.37
N VAL A 33 7.75 14.89 8.41
CA VAL A 33 7.96 14.41 9.79
C VAL A 33 6.78 13.54 10.24
N ALA A 34 5.54 13.88 9.85
CA ALA A 34 4.37 13.06 10.15
C ALA A 34 4.45 11.67 9.48
N GLU A 35 4.92 11.61 8.24
CA GLU A 35 5.13 10.36 7.51
C GLU A 35 6.17 9.47 8.20
N GLN A 36 7.30 10.03 8.61
CA GLN A 36 8.28 9.30 9.40
C GLN A 36 7.70 8.81 10.75
N ALA A 37 6.93 9.68 11.42
CA ALA A 37 6.30 9.35 12.68
C ALA A 37 5.31 8.20 12.58
N ILE A 38 4.46 8.19 11.54
CA ILE A 38 3.41 7.19 11.39
C ILE A 38 3.97 5.77 11.17
N HIS A 39 5.20 5.67 10.66
CA HIS A 39 5.90 4.39 10.50
C HIS A 39 6.55 3.87 11.79
N TYR A 40 6.81 4.74 12.76
CA TYR A 40 7.57 4.40 13.97
C TYR A 40 7.00 3.18 14.73
N PRO A 41 5.68 3.07 15.02
CA PRO A 41 5.16 1.91 15.74
C PRO A 41 5.43 0.59 15.02
N ARG A 42 5.24 0.55 13.70
CA ARG A 42 5.46 -0.65 12.90
C ARG A 42 6.93 -1.08 12.92
N SER A 43 7.83 -0.12 12.83
CA SER A 43 9.28 -0.40 12.91
C SER A 43 9.69 -0.88 14.30
N HIS A 44 9.05 -0.34 15.35
CA HIS A 44 9.36 -0.69 16.74
C HIS A 44 8.86 -2.08 17.12
N VAL A 45 7.69 -2.48 16.64
CA VAL A 45 7.13 -3.84 16.85
C VAL A 45 8.05 -4.94 16.28
N ALA A 46 8.90 -4.63 15.29
CA ALA A 46 9.90 -5.57 14.80
C ALA A 46 10.96 -5.96 15.86
N PHE A 47 11.18 -5.09 16.86
CA PHE A 47 12.13 -5.30 17.97
C PHE A 47 11.43 -5.62 19.29
N ASP A 48 10.23 -5.11 19.50
CA ASP A 48 9.40 -5.33 20.68
C ASP A 48 7.94 -5.60 20.24
N THR A 49 7.56 -6.86 20.20
CA THR A 49 6.24 -7.31 19.74
C THR A 49 5.08 -6.85 20.66
N LEU A 50 5.39 -6.42 21.87
CA LEU A 50 4.41 -5.90 22.85
C LEU A 50 4.27 -4.38 22.80
N TYR A 51 5.10 -3.71 21.98
CA TYR A 51 5.07 -2.26 21.86
C TYR A 51 3.71 -1.76 21.41
N LYS A 52 3.18 -0.79 22.16
CA LYS A 52 1.99 -0.02 21.80
C LYS A 52 2.29 1.47 21.89
N PRO A 53 1.98 2.25 20.87
CA PRO A 53 2.10 3.70 20.96
C PRO A 53 1.32 4.27 22.13
N GLY A 54 1.91 5.23 22.84
CA GLY A 54 1.23 5.93 23.92
C GLY A 54 0.41 7.11 23.44
N MET A 55 -0.40 7.68 24.34
CA MET A 55 -1.28 8.81 24.05
C MET A 55 -0.56 10.04 23.44
N LEU A 56 0.70 10.29 23.82
CA LEU A 56 1.48 11.40 23.24
C LEU A 56 1.74 11.22 21.75
N TYR A 57 1.94 9.98 21.32
CA TYR A 57 2.08 9.64 19.91
C TYR A 57 0.76 9.82 19.16
N ASP A 58 -0.33 9.28 19.70
CA ASP A 58 -1.67 9.42 19.12
C ASP A 58 -2.07 10.88 18.95
N ASN A 59 -1.81 11.71 19.97
CA ASN A 59 -2.05 13.15 19.91
C ASN A 59 -1.20 13.80 18.83
N PHE A 60 0.09 13.46 18.74
CA PHE A 60 0.98 14.03 17.72
C PHE A 60 0.50 13.72 16.29
N VAL A 61 0.21 12.47 15.97
CA VAL A 61 -0.21 12.12 14.60
C VAL A 61 -1.59 12.64 14.25
N SER A 62 -2.44 12.89 15.25
CA SER A 62 -3.79 13.45 15.07
C SER A 62 -3.82 14.97 14.91
N GLU A 63 -2.69 15.67 15.08
CA GLU A 63 -2.55 17.11 14.79
C GLU A 63 -2.53 17.44 13.30
N PHE A 64 -2.28 16.43 12.46
CA PHE A 64 -2.15 16.62 11.02
C PHE A 64 -3.49 16.45 10.32
N ASP A 65 -3.81 17.44 9.46
CA ASP A 65 -5.06 17.41 8.70
C ASP A 65 -5.03 16.32 7.62
N ILE A 66 -5.92 15.35 7.74
CA ILE A 66 -6.09 14.27 6.75
C ILE A 66 -6.98 14.69 5.58
N ASN A 67 -7.48 15.93 5.53
CA ASN A 67 -8.35 16.44 4.48
C ASN A 67 -7.67 17.52 3.61
N ASN A 68 -6.36 17.69 3.72
CA ASN A 68 -5.62 18.71 2.99
C ASN A 68 -5.40 18.29 1.53
N GLU A 69 -6.34 18.64 0.65
CA GLU A 69 -6.29 18.23 -0.76
C GLU A 69 -5.17 18.90 -1.56
N GLU A 70 -4.71 20.11 -1.16
CA GLU A 70 -3.58 20.81 -1.80
C GLU A 70 -2.29 19.97 -1.67
N MET A 71 -2.17 19.22 -0.57
CA MET A 71 -1.03 18.38 -0.28
C MET A 71 -1.04 17.03 -1.01
N LEU A 72 -2.12 16.65 -1.68
CA LEU A 72 -2.17 15.42 -2.49
C LEU A 72 -1.15 15.37 -3.63
N ALA A 73 -0.62 16.51 -4.05
CA ALA A 73 0.47 16.57 -5.03
C ALA A 73 1.82 16.06 -4.49
N PHE A 74 1.93 15.85 -3.16
CA PHE A 74 3.19 15.51 -2.50
C PHE A 74 3.16 14.12 -1.89
N ASP A 75 4.15 13.32 -2.23
CA ASP A 75 4.32 11.94 -1.75
C ASP A 75 4.32 11.81 -0.23
N CYS A 76 4.91 12.76 0.50
CA CYS A 76 4.96 12.72 1.96
C CYS A 76 3.57 12.76 2.58
N TYR A 77 2.65 13.57 2.02
CA TYR A 77 1.26 13.60 2.45
C TYR A 77 0.51 12.33 2.04
N GLN A 78 0.66 11.90 0.79
CA GLN A 78 0.01 10.68 0.29
C GLN A 78 0.38 9.47 1.17
N ARG A 79 1.66 9.29 1.46
CA ARG A 79 2.13 8.21 2.34
C ARG A 79 1.67 8.37 3.78
N PHE A 80 1.71 9.61 4.31
CA PHE A 80 1.21 9.87 5.66
C PHE A 80 -0.27 9.51 5.78
N VAL A 81 -1.14 10.07 4.93
CA VAL A 81 -2.59 9.88 5.07
C VAL A 81 -3.01 8.42 4.86
N LEU A 82 -2.39 7.70 3.92
CA LEU A 82 -2.64 6.28 3.71
C LEU A 82 -2.24 5.45 4.93
N ASN A 83 -1.04 5.68 5.47
CA ASN A 83 -0.58 4.96 6.67
C ASN A 83 -1.36 5.36 7.92
N TYR A 84 -1.84 6.60 8.01
CA TYR A 84 -2.74 7.03 9.09
C TYR A 84 -4.05 6.25 9.08
N ILE A 85 -4.65 6.05 7.92
CA ILE A 85 -5.86 5.24 7.77
C ILE A 85 -5.59 3.77 8.18
N TYR A 86 -4.48 3.18 7.75
CA TYR A 86 -4.10 1.82 8.19
C TYR A 86 -3.82 1.75 9.68
N TYR A 87 -3.18 2.76 10.26
CA TYR A 87 -2.93 2.83 11.69
C TYR A 87 -4.23 2.87 12.50
N LYS A 88 -5.17 3.74 12.13
CA LYS A 88 -6.50 3.81 12.78
C LYS A 88 -7.33 2.56 12.55
N GLY A 89 -7.16 1.90 11.41
CA GLY A 89 -7.89 0.72 10.97
C GLY A 89 -7.19 -0.62 11.20
N GLN A 90 -6.10 -0.68 11.97
CA GLN A 90 -5.24 -1.88 12.10
C GLN A 90 -5.97 -3.19 12.45
N ASN A 91 -7.15 -3.11 13.08
CA ASN A 91 -7.96 -4.28 13.44
C ASN A 91 -9.32 -4.30 12.69
N PHE A 92 -9.44 -3.52 11.61
CA PHE A 92 -10.68 -3.45 10.86
C PHE A 92 -10.71 -4.51 9.75
N SER A 93 -11.91 -5.07 9.50
CA SER A 93 -12.16 -5.72 8.21
C SER A 93 -12.10 -4.67 7.10
N MET A 94 -11.89 -5.10 5.86
CA MET A 94 -11.83 -4.19 4.72
C MET A 94 -13.11 -3.33 4.60
N ARG A 95 -14.29 -3.92 4.82
CA ARG A 95 -15.58 -3.18 4.86
C ARG A 95 -15.59 -2.09 5.94
N ARG A 96 -15.05 -2.39 7.11
CA ARG A 96 -14.99 -1.42 8.21
C ARG A 96 -14.00 -0.30 7.91
N LEU A 97 -12.88 -0.62 7.26
CA LEU A 97 -11.88 0.36 6.83
C LEU A 97 -12.46 1.33 5.79
N VAL A 98 -13.16 0.81 4.78
CA VAL A 98 -13.87 1.62 3.78
C VAL A 98 -14.89 2.55 4.45
N ASN A 99 -15.70 2.04 5.37
CA ASN A 99 -16.68 2.86 6.08
C ASN A 99 -16.01 3.91 6.97
N TYR A 100 -14.86 3.59 7.58
CA TYR A 100 -14.08 4.56 8.35
C TYR A 100 -13.59 5.72 7.47
N ILE A 101 -13.07 5.43 6.26
CA ILE A 101 -12.66 6.45 5.29
C ILE A 101 -13.86 7.35 4.94
N ARG A 102 -15.01 6.76 4.61
CA ARG A 102 -16.23 7.51 4.27
C ARG A 102 -16.70 8.46 5.36
N SER A 103 -16.58 8.03 6.62
CA SER A 103 -17.10 8.78 7.77
C SER A 103 -16.13 9.83 8.31
N ASN A 104 -14.82 9.72 8.01
CA ASN A 104 -13.79 10.56 8.62
C ASN A 104 -13.02 11.41 7.60
N VAL A 105 -13.15 11.13 6.31
CA VAL A 105 -12.48 11.90 5.24
C VAL A 105 -13.51 12.74 4.50
N ASN A 106 -13.48 14.05 4.73
CA ASN A 106 -14.44 15.00 4.17
C ASN A 106 -14.07 15.48 2.76
N SER A 107 -12.77 15.67 2.49
CA SER A 107 -12.30 16.05 1.16
C SER A 107 -12.57 14.92 0.15
N VAL A 108 -13.30 15.24 -0.91
CA VAL A 108 -13.63 14.29 -1.98
C VAL A 108 -12.37 13.76 -2.64
N LYS A 109 -11.40 14.62 -2.96
CA LYS A 109 -10.14 14.21 -3.63
C LYS A 109 -9.30 13.29 -2.75
N VAL A 110 -9.20 13.59 -1.44
CA VAL A 110 -8.47 12.74 -0.51
C VAL A 110 -9.18 11.40 -0.32
N ARG A 111 -10.50 11.42 -0.24
CA ARG A 111 -11.32 10.19 -0.13
C ARG A 111 -11.17 9.32 -1.38
N ASP A 112 -11.24 9.89 -2.58
CA ASP A 112 -11.00 9.20 -3.85
C ASP A 112 -9.61 8.54 -3.87
N TYR A 113 -8.59 9.29 -3.46
CA TYR A 113 -7.24 8.77 -3.32
C TYR A 113 -7.20 7.58 -2.37
N LEU A 114 -7.70 7.73 -1.16
CA LEU A 114 -7.65 6.69 -0.13
C LEU A 114 -8.45 5.44 -0.50
N LEU A 115 -9.67 5.59 -1.00
CA LEU A 115 -10.50 4.46 -1.42
C LEU A 115 -9.82 3.67 -2.54
N SER A 116 -9.26 4.38 -3.54
CA SER A 116 -8.59 3.71 -4.65
C SER A 116 -7.30 2.99 -4.22
N GLU A 117 -6.46 3.60 -3.38
CA GLU A 117 -5.21 2.99 -2.91
C GLU A 117 -5.47 1.81 -1.97
N VAL A 118 -6.41 1.95 -1.04
CA VAL A 118 -6.74 0.88 -0.09
C VAL A 118 -7.33 -0.33 -0.82
N VAL A 119 -8.21 -0.12 -1.81
CA VAL A 119 -8.78 -1.21 -2.61
C VAL A 119 -7.73 -1.84 -3.52
N TYR A 120 -6.89 -1.02 -4.15
CA TYR A 120 -5.80 -1.53 -4.99
C TYR A 120 -4.83 -2.41 -4.20
N ASN A 121 -4.36 -1.94 -3.04
CA ASN A 121 -3.46 -2.69 -2.18
C ASN A 121 -4.11 -3.98 -1.66
N TYR A 122 -5.39 -3.92 -1.29
CA TYR A 122 -6.12 -5.10 -0.86
C TYR A 122 -6.19 -6.17 -1.95
N PHE A 123 -6.49 -5.80 -3.20
CA PHE A 123 -6.49 -6.75 -4.31
C PHE A 123 -5.11 -7.28 -4.66
N GLN A 124 -4.05 -6.49 -4.46
CA GLN A 124 -2.68 -6.99 -4.65
C GLN A 124 -2.35 -8.15 -3.69
N GLU A 125 -2.78 -8.05 -2.44
CA GLU A 125 -2.46 -9.02 -1.39
C GLU A 125 -3.46 -10.18 -1.30
N ASN A 126 -4.74 -9.93 -1.59
CA ASN A 126 -5.83 -10.87 -1.31
C ASN A 126 -6.55 -11.38 -2.58
N GLY A 127 -6.08 -11.01 -3.76
CA GLY A 127 -6.76 -11.35 -5.02
C GLY A 127 -8.17 -10.73 -5.09
N LEU A 128 -9.13 -11.47 -5.65
CA LEU A 128 -10.51 -10.98 -5.86
C LEU A 128 -11.45 -11.22 -4.66
N LYS A 129 -10.90 -11.40 -3.47
CA LYS A 129 -11.73 -11.48 -2.27
C LYS A 129 -12.53 -10.18 -2.09
N ASP A 130 -13.81 -10.28 -1.77
CA ASP A 130 -14.74 -9.14 -1.62
C ASP A 130 -14.85 -8.21 -2.85
N ALA A 131 -14.44 -8.68 -4.05
CA ALA A 131 -14.31 -7.84 -5.25
C ALA A 131 -15.60 -7.13 -5.62
N ASP A 132 -16.76 -7.79 -5.56
CA ASP A 132 -18.04 -7.19 -5.95
C ASP A 132 -18.36 -5.96 -5.10
N TYR A 133 -18.17 -6.07 -3.78
CA TYR A 133 -18.41 -4.96 -2.88
C TYR A 133 -17.41 -3.82 -3.11
N LEU A 134 -16.09 -4.13 -3.19
CA LEU A 134 -15.05 -3.13 -3.28
C LEU A 134 -15.06 -2.41 -4.63
N LEU A 135 -15.35 -3.14 -5.71
CA LEU A 135 -15.53 -2.54 -7.04
C LEU A 135 -16.76 -1.63 -7.07
N ALA A 136 -17.89 -2.05 -6.47
CA ALA A 136 -19.08 -1.21 -6.37
C ALA A 136 -18.79 0.10 -5.61
N VAL A 137 -18.01 0.04 -4.50
CA VAL A 137 -17.56 1.23 -3.78
C VAL A 137 -16.76 2.16 -4.70
N CYS A 138 -15.73 1.61 -5.36
CA CYS A 138 -14.88 2.41 -6.23
C CYS A 138 -15.66 3.02 -7.41
N TRP A 139 -16.52 2.24 -8.09
CA TRP A 139 -17.29 2.73 -9.22
C TRP A 139 -18.28 3.83 -8.86
N ASN A 140 -18.87 3.78 -7.67
CA ASN A 140 -19.87 4.74 -7.24
C ASN A 140 -19.31 6.00 -6.59
N GLU A 141 -18.08 5.93 -6.03
CA GLU A 141 -17.58 6.98 -5.16
C GLU A 141 -16.28 7.61 -5.63
N VAL A 142 -15.44 6.89 -6.39
CA VAL A 142 -14.19 7.46 -6.91
C VAL A 142 -14.45 8.16 -8.23
N SER A 143 -14.31 9.48 -8.23
CA SER A 143 -14.52 10.31 -9.42
C SER A 143 -13.31 10.34 -10.36
N ASP A 144 -12.11 10.05 -9.85
CA ASP A 144 -10.88 9.98 -10.65
C ASP A 144 -10.80 8.66 -11.44
N THR A 145 -11.21 8.73 -12.72
CA THR A 145 -11.20 7.57 -13.62
C THR A 145 -9.82 6.97 -13.86
N SER A 146 -8.74 7.76 -13.70
CA SER A 146 -7.36 7.26 -13.91
C SER A 146 -6.98 6.21 -12.86
N LYS A 147 -7.44 6.37 -11.62
CA LYS A 147 -7.26 5.41 -10.54
C LYS A 147 -8.02 4.11 -10.79
N MET A 148 -9.21 4.22 -11.35
CA MET A 148 -10.04 3.07 -11.72
C MET A 148 -9.41 2.20 -12.81
N VAL A 149 -8.64 2.79 -13.73
CA VAL A 149 -7.90 2.02 -14.75
C VAL A 149 -6.91 1.04 -14.11
N LYS A 150 -6.16 1.48 -13.09
CA LYS A 150 -5.20 0.61 -12.38
C LYS A 150 -5.89 -0.55 -11.67
N ILE A 151 -6.99 -0.25 -10.95
CA ILE A 151 -7.80 -1.28 -10.28
C ILE A 151 -8.34 -2.29 -11.29
N LYS A 152 -8.91 -1.81 -12.41
CA LYS A 152 -9.42 -2.68 -13.47
C LYS A 152 -8.35 -3.60 -14.05
N GLN A 153 -7.17 -3.07 -14.37
CA GLN A 153 -6.05 -3.86 -14.88
C GLN A 153 -5.61 -4.94 -13.89
N LEU A 154 -5.61 -4.64 -12.59
CA LEU A 154 -5.30 -5.61 -11.54
C LEU A 154 -6.37 -6.71 -11.45
N VAL A 155 -7.63 -6.33 -11.46
CA VAL A 155 -8.77 -7.27 -11.46
C VAL A 155 -8.73 -8.18 -12.68
N ASP A 156 -8.47 -7.65 -13.88
CA ASP A 156 -8.38 -8.42 -15.11
C ASP A 156 -7.22 -9.43 -15.09
N ARG A 157 -6.10 -9.07 -14.42
CA ARG A 157 -4.99 -10.02 -14.18
C ARG A 157 -5.42 -11.16 -13.26
N TRP A 158 -6.06 -10.85 -12.14
CA TRP A 158 -6.51 -11.86 -11.18
C TRP A 158 -7.60 -12.78 -11.75
N ARG A 159 -8.52 -12.25 -12.58
CA ARG A 159 -9.54 -13.08 -13.25
C ARG A 159 -8.96 -14.19 -14.11
N LYS A 160 -7.79 -13.94 -14.74
CA LYS A 160 -7.09 -14.96 -15.53
C LYS A 160 -6.50 -16.10 -14.68
N LEU A 161 -6.41 -15.88 -13.37
CA LEU A 161 -5.89 -16.86 -12.40
C LEU A 161 -6.98 -17.42 -11.49
N SER A 162 -8.25 -17.08 -11.75
CA SER A 162 -9.38 -17.57 -10.94
C SER A 162 -9.56 -19.08 -11.09
N PRO A 163 -10.12 -19.75 -10.07
CA PRO A 163 -10.46 -21.17 -10.18
C PRO A 163 -11.29 -21.47 -11.42
N GLY A 164 -10.91 -22.48 -12.19
CA GLY A 164 -11.56 -22.85 -13.46
C GLY A 164 -11.10 -22.06 -14.69
N ALA A 165 -10.31 -21.01 -14.54
CA ALA A 165 -9.70 -20.31 -15.66
C ALA A 165 -8.59 -21.16 -16.31
N THR A 166 -8.42 -21.01 -17.63
CA THR A 166 -7.30 -21.64 -18.32
C THR A 166 -6.00 -20.98 -17.88
N ALA A 167 -5.07 -21.77 -17.35
CA ALA A 167 -3.76 -21.26 -16.93
C ALA A 167 -3.03 -20.55 -18.09
N PRO A 168 -2.42 -19.40 -17.85
CA PRO A 168 -1.62 -18.71 -18.84
C PRO A 168 -0.49 -19.61 -19.37
N ASN A 169 -0.25 -19.58 -20.69
CA ASN A 169 0.88 -20.30 -21.24
C ASN A 169 2.16 -19.48 -21.04
N ILE A 170 2.94 -19.86 -20.03
CA ILE A 170 4.21 -19.20 -19.71
C ILE A 170 5.33 -19.90 -20.47
N SER A 171 6.19 -19.11 -21.11
CA SER A 171 7.45 -19.59 -21.70
C SER A 171 8.55 -19.53 -20.66
N LEU A 172 9.18 -20.64 -20.40
CA LEU A 172 10.28 -20.82 -19.46
C LEU A 172 11.51 -21.34 -20.19
N GLN A 173 12.67 -21.29 -19.55
CA GLN A 173 13.87 -21.97 -20.04
C GLN A 173 14.36 -22.92 -18.95
N ASP A 174 14.79 -24.12 -19.35
CA ASP A 174 15.47 -25.04 -18.45
C ASP A 174 16.92 -24.61 -18.18
N SER A 175 17.64 -25.35 -17.34
CA SER A 175 19.04 -25.09 -17.02
C SER A 175 20.00 -25.14 -18.22
N ASN A 176 19.56 -25.75 -19.33
CA ASN A 176 20.30 -25.86 -20.59
C ASN A 176 19.88 -24.81 -21.62
N GLY A 177 18.99 -23.87 -21.25
CA GLY A 177 18.46 -22.84 -22.13
C GLY A 177 17.38 -23.31 -23.10
N LYS A 178 16.88 -24.55 -22.96
CA LYS A 178 15.80 -25.08 -23.81
C LYS A 178 14.46 -24.49 -23.38
N ALA A 179 13.69 -24.03 -24.38
CA ALA A 179 12.35 -23.50 -24.14
C ALA A 179 11.39 -24.59 -23.67
N LEU A 180 10.62 -24.29 -22.61
CA LEU A 180 9.56 -25.11 -22.03
C LEU A 180 8.30 -24.25 -21.92
N TYR A 181 7.17 -24.78 -22.32
CA TYR A 181 5.88 -24.10 -22.20
C TYR A 181 4.96 -24.85 -21.24
N LEU A 182 4.20 -24.14 -20.41
CA LEU A 182 3.27 -24.78 -19.48
C LEU A 182 2.23 -25.64 -20.19
N LYS A 183 1.83 -25.30 -21.42
CA LYS A 183 0.91 -26.12 -22.23
C LYS A 183 1.45 -27.53 -22.50
N ASP A 184 2.79 -27.72 -22.53
CA ASP A 184 3.43 -29.00 -22.82
C ASP A 184 3.38 -29.96 -21.62
N LEU A 185 3.01 -29.44 -20.45
CA LEU A 185 2.85 -30.18 -19.19
C LEU A 185 1.39 -30.51 -18.86
N ARG A 186 0.47 -30.34 -19.80
CA ARG A 186 -0.95 -30.66 -19.62
C ARG A 186 -1.16 -32.16 -19.28
N GLY A 187 -2.24 -32.42 -18.52
CA GLY A 187 -2.58 -33.78 -18.08
C GLY A 187 -1.88 -34.21 -16.78
N LYS A 188 -1.13 -33.31 -16.15
CA LYS A 188 -0.49 -33.51 -14.85
C LYS A 188 -0.87 -32.43 -13.89
N PHE A 189 -0.91 -32.70 -12.60
CA PHE A 189 -0.91 -31.68 -11.58
C PHE A 189 0.45 -31.00 -11.54
N LEU A 190 0.47 -29.67 -11.59
CA LEU A 190 1.69 -28.89 -11.52
C LEU A 190 1.67 -28.06 -10.25
N TYR A 191 2.74 -28.11 -9.50
CA TYR A 191 3.03 -27.18 -8.44
C TYR A 191 4.18 -26.29 -8.89
N ILE A 192 3.96 -24.97 -8.89
CA ILE A 192 4.95 -23.99 -9.34
C ILE A 192 5.40 -23.17 -8.13
N SER A 193 6.69 -23.28 -7.79
CA SER A 193 7.33 -22.42 -6.79
C SER A 193 8.23 -21.43 -7.51
N VAL A 194 8.12 -20.15 -7.16
CA VAL A 194 8.95 -19.06 -7.71
C VAL A 194 9.89 -18.59 -6.62
N TRP A 195 11.19 -18.66 -6.89
CA TRP A 195 12.24 -18.23 -5.98
C TRP A 195 13.35 -17.51 -6.71
N ALA A 196 14.14 -16.71 -6.00
CA ALA A 196 15.31 -16.02 -6.53
C ALA A 196 16.56 -16.34 -5.71
N SER A 197 17.70 -16.44 -6.38
CA SER A 197 18.99 -16.62 -5.71
C SER A 197 19.28 -15.42 -4.80
N GLY A 198 19.56 -15.67 -3.51
CA GLY A 198 19.81 -14.64 -2.50
C GLY A 198 18.81 -14.61 -1.34
N TYR A 199 17.74 -15.38 -1.40
CA TYR A 199 16.79 -15.55 -0.29
C TYR A 199 17.22 -16.63 0.75
N GLY A 200 18.52 -16.93 0.85
CA GLY A 200 19.09 -17.65 1.98
C GLY A 200 18.82 -19.15 2.07
N GLU A 201 19.02 -19.69 3.27
CA GLU A 201 18.99 -21.13 3.56
C GLU A 201 17.62 -21.78 3.43
N ILE A 202 16.53 -21.04 3.46
CA ILE A 202 15.15 -21.50 3.28
C ILE A 202 14.97 -22.27 1.96
N ASP A 203 15.70 -21.88 0.91
CA ASP A 203 15.62 -22.53 -0.40
C ASP A 203 16.12 -23.97 -0.40
N LYS A 204 17.12 -24.30 0.43
CA LYS A 204 17.70 -25.66 0.47
C LYS A 204 16.82 -26.65 1.19
N GLU A 205 16.17 -26.23 2.28
CA GLU A 205 15.25 -27.09 3.03
C GLU A 205 13.98 -27.38 2.22
N VAL A 206 13.40 -26.35 1.62
CA VAL A 206 12.21 -26.46 0.73
C VAL A 206 12.54 -27.38 -0.45
N GLN A 207 13.68 -27.18 -1.14
CA GLN A 207 14.10 -28.05 -2.25
C GLN A 207 14.35 -29.49 -1.83
N ALA A 208 14.85 -29.72 -0.62
CA ALA A 208 15.10 -31.09 -0.10
C ALA A 208 13.79 -31.84 0.21
N GLU A 209 12.78 -31.16 0.72
CA GLU A 209 11.44 -31.73 0.94
C GLU A 209 10.73 -32.07 -0.38
N TRP A 210 10.87 -31.24 -1.39
CA TRP A 210 10.24 -31.44 -2.70
C TRP A 210 10.82 -32.62 -3.49
N LYS A 211 12.08 -32.99 -3.28
CA LYS A 211 12.70 -34.15 -3.87
C LYS A 211 12.19 -35.47 -3.27
N LYS A 212 11.40 -35.40 -2.20
CA LYS A 212 10.80 -36.57 -1.53
C LYS A 212 9.37 -36.86 -1.99
N LEU A 213 8.75 -35.94 -2.75
CA LEU A 213 7.43 -36.10 -3.37
C LEU A 213 7.56 -36.58 -4.82
#